data_7ddc54de18f2777a73cb90367cbea0ea
#
_entry.id   7ddc54de18f2777a73cb90367cbea0ea
#
_cell.length_a   1.000
_cell.length_b   1.000
_cell.length_c   1.000
_cell.angle_alpha   90.00
_cell.angle_beta   90.00
_cell.angle_gamma   90.00
#
_symmetry.space_group_name_H-M   'P 1'
#
loop_
_entity.id
_entity.type
_entity.pdbx_description
1 polymer ?
#
loop_
_entity_poly.entity_id
_entity_poly.type
_entity_poly.pdbx_seq_one_letter_code
_entity_poly.pdbx_strand_id
1 'polypeptide(L)'
;MSAPSKHFALLARLLHWLMALMILAMLFIGAGMVASVSARHEWLIHLHKPLGIAILALVIVRLVVRFSTRQPPLPEDLPGWQVLAAKLSHVLLYALMLVLPLLGWAMISAAGDPVMLSSSIELPPLLSANATTFAILRKAHGYLAYLLFLTVLMHLAAALFHGWIRRDGVLESMVRGKD
;
A
#
# COMPACT_ATOMS: atom_id res chain seq x y z
N MET A 1 20.87 -29.04 -5.31
CA MET A 1 19.73 -28.12 -5.11
C MET A 1 20.02 -27.31 -3.85
N SER A 2 20.20 -25.98 -3.95
CA SER A 2 20.45 -25.13 -2.77
C SER A 2 19.22 -25.12 -1.87
N ALA A 3 19.43 -25.19 -0.55
CA ALA A 3 18.36 -25.11 0.45
C ALA A 3 17.51 -23.83 0.25
N PRO A 4 16.21 -23.88 0.52
CA PRO A 4 15.35 -22.70 0.40
C PRO A 4 15.84 -21.60 1.34
N SER A 5 15.91 -20.37 0.85
CA SER A 5 16.33 -19.21 1.66
C SER A 5 15.31 -18.97 2.77
N LYS A 6 15.80 -18.81 4.02
CA LYS A 6 14.98 -18.45 5.18
C LYS A 6 14.58 -16.96 5.20
N HIS A 7 15.19 -16.13 4.36
CA HIS A 7 14.97 -14.67 4.33
C HIS A 7 14.57 -14.19 2.94
N PHE A 8 13.80 -13.11 2.91
CA PHE A 8 13.48 -12.41 1.66
C PHE A 8 14.72 -11.76 1.05
N ALA A 9 14.75 -11.65 -0.28
CA ALA A 9 15.79 -10.91 -0.98
C ALA A 9 15.91 -9.47 -0.45
N LEU A 10 17.13 -8.94 -0.39
CA LEU A 10 17.38 -7.59 0.13
C LEU A 10 16.48 -6.53 -0.51
N LEU A 11 16.37 -6.54 -1.83
CA LEU A 11 15.53 -5.58 -2.55
C LEU A 11 14.04 -5.70 -2.16
N ALA A 12 13.52 -6.93 -1.97
CA ALA A 12 12.14 -7.15 -1.52
C ALA A 12 11.90 -6.58 -0.12
N ARG A 13 12.88 -6.67 0.77
CA ARG A 13 12.84 -6.11 2.13
C ARG A 13 12.91 -4.58 2.12
N LEU A 14 13.84 -4.01 1.37
CA LEU A 14 13.97 -2.55 1.24
C LEU A 14 12.70 -1.93 0.68
N LEU A 15 12.15 -2.49 -0.40
CA LEU A 15 10.87 -2.05 -0.96
C LEU A 15 9.71 -2.20 0.03
N HIS A 16 9.71 -3.27 0.84
CA HIS A 16 8.68 -3.45 1.87
C HIS A 16 8.69 -2.31 2.90
N TRP A 17 9.83 -2.04 3.51
CA TRP A 17 9.94 -1.05 4.57
C TRP A 17 9.75 0.38 4.05
N LEU A 18 10.28 0.69 2.86
CA LEU A 18 10.02 1.97 2.20
C LEU A 18 8.52 2.17 1.97
N MET A 19 7.84 1.18 1.38
CA MET A 19 6.40 1.27 1.14
C MET A 19 5.58 1.28 2.43
N ALA A 20 5.98 0.54 3.46
CA ALA A 20 5.32 0.57 4.76
C ALA A 20 5.35 1.99 5.35
N LEU A 21 6.50 2.65 5.32
CA LEU A 21 6.64 4.03 5.78
C LEU A 21 5.77 5.00 4.96
N MET A 22 5.81 4.89 3.63
CA MET A 22 5.03 5.75 2.74
C MET A 22 3.52 5.55 2.91
N ILE A 23 3.06 4.30 3.07
CA ILE A 23 1.64 3.99 3.29
C ILE A 23 1.18 4.51 4.65
N LEU A 24 1.97 4.35 5.70
CA LEU A 24 1.64 4.93 7.01
C LEU A 24 1.54 6.45 6.92
N ALA A 25 2.51 7.12 6.30
CA ALA A 25 2.44 8.57 6.07
C ALA A 25 1.18 8.94 5.27
N MET A 26 0.86 8.21 4.20
CA MET A 26 -0.33 8.42 3.38
C MET A 26 -1.64 8.30 4.18
N LEU A 27 -1.74 7.32 5.07
CA LEU A 27 -2.91 7.12 5.93
C LEU A 27 -3.11 8.30 6.90
N PHE A 28 -2.03 8.79 7.51
CA PHE A 28 -2.09 9.98 8.38
C PHE A 28 -2.41 11.25 7.59
N ILE A 29 -1.84 11.44 6.40
CA ILE A 29 -2.16 12.55 5.50
C ILE A 29 -3.65 12.50 5.13
N GLY A 30 -4.16 11.33 4.71
CA GLY A 30 -5.57 11.15 4.36
C GLY A 30 -6.51 11.43 5.53
N ALA A 31 -6.21 10.93 6.72
CA ALA A 31 -6.99 11.22 7.93
C ALA A 31 -6.96 12.73 8.27
N GLY A 32 -5.81 13.38 8.14
CA GLY A 32 -5.68 14.81 8.35
C GLY A 32 -6.48 15.66 7.37
N MET A 33 -6.61 15.20 6.10
CA MET A 33 -7.44 15.86 5.09
C MET A 33 -8.93 15.83 5.44
N VAL A 34 -9.43 14.72 5.99
CA VAL A 34 -10.83 14.59 6.43
C VAL A 34 -11.12 15.43 7.66
N ALA A 35 -10.13 15.61 8.54
CA ALA A 35 -10.27 16.31 9.82
C ALA A 35 -10.21 17.86 9.69
N SER A 36 -9.91 18.43 8.52
CA SER A 36 -9.70 19.87 8.37
C SER A 36 -10.19 20.38 7.00
N VAL A 37 -10.78 21.55 6.99
CA VAL A 37 -11.17 22.33 5.79
C VAL A 37 -10.39 23.65 5.66
N SER A 38 -9.28 23.79 6.38
CA SER A 38 -8.42 24.98 6.41
C SER A 38 -7.28 24.89 5.36
N ALA A 39 -6.40 25.89 5.32
CA ALA A 39 -5.16 25.87 4.53
C ALA A 39 -4.31 24.61 4.75
N ARG A 40 -4.43 23.97 5.91
CA ARG A 40 -3.82 22.65 6.18
C ARG A 40 -4.34 21.58 5.25
N HIS A 41 -5.63 21.60 4.89
CA HIS A 41 -6.23 20.65 3.94
C HIS A 41 -5.57 20.77 2.56
N GLU A 42 -5.38 21.99 2.05
CA GLU A 42 -4.73 22.23 0.75
C GLU A 42 -3.29 21.73 0.76
N TRP A 43 -2.54 22.02 1.82
CA TRP A 43 -1.17 21.54 1.97
C TRP A 43 -1.10 20.01 1.98
N LEU A 44 -2.01 19.33 2.69
CA LEU A 44 -2.07 17.86 2.73
C LEU A 44 -2.44 17.27 1.36
N ILE A 45 -3.33 17.89 0.58
CA ILE A 45 -3.65 17.47 -0.80
C ILE A 45 -2.40 17.53 -1.68
N HIS A 46 -1.60 18.61 -1.57
CA HIS A 46 -0.35 18.74 -2.33
C HIS A 46 0.68 17.64 -2.03
N LEU A 47 0.68 17.07 -0.82
CA LEU A 47 1.49 15.91 -0.48
C LEU A 47 0.84 14.59 -0.89
N HIS A 48 -0.48 14.47 -0.74
CA HIS A 48 -1.23 13.24 -1.00
C HIS A 48 -1.14 12.79 -2.46
N LYS A 49 -1.34 13.72 -3.39
CA LYS A 49 -1.35 13.40 -4.84
C LYS A 49 -0.03 12.78 -5.33
N PRO A 50 1.14 13.43 -5.21
CA PRO A 50 2.40 12.86 -5.68
C PRO A 50 2.83 11.62 -4.91
N LEU A 51 2.58 11.56 -3.60
CA LEU A 51 2.88 10.38 -2.78
C LEU A 51 2.04 9.17 -3.24
N GLY A 52 0.77 9.39 -3.60
CA GLY A 52 -0.10 8.34 -4.15
C GLY A 52 0.44 7.75 -5.45
N ILE A 53 0.89 8.60 -6.38
CA ILE A 53 1.51 8.14 -7.64
C ILE A 53 2.86 7.45 -7.38
N ALA A 54 3.65 7.94 -6.43
CA ALA A 54 4.90 7.26 -6.05
C ALA A 54 4.64 5.86 -5.47
N ILE A 55 3.60 5.69 -4.62
CA ILE A 55 3.17 4.39 -4.12
C ILE A 55 2.72 3.49 -5.27
N LEU A 56 1.97 3.99 -6.25
CA LEU A 56 1.55 3.23 -7.43
C LEU A 56 2.76 2.70 -8.23
N ALA A 57 3.75 3.54 -8.48
CA ALA A 57 4.97 3.12 -9.16
C ALA A 57 5.74 2.06 -8.35
N LEU A 58 5.89 2.28 -7.04
CA LEU A 58 6.60 1.35 -6.16
C LEU A 58 5.89 0.01 -5.99
N VAL A 59 4.56 -0.03 -5.96
CA VAL A 59 3.85 -1.30 -5.86
C VAL A 59 4.03 -2.15 -7.12
N ILE A 60 4.10 -1.53 -8.30
CA ILE A 60 4.40 -2.23 -9.57
C ILE A 60 5.81 -2.84 -9.49
N VAL A 61 6.81 -2.04 -9.11
CA VAL A 61 8.19 -2.53 -8.93
C VAL A 61 8.23 -3.67 -7.91
N ARG A 62 7.53 -3.53 -6.79
CA ARG A 62 7.46 -4.54 -5.75
C ARG A 62 6.81 -5.84 -6.24
N LEU A 63 5.77 -5.77 -7.07
CA LEU A 63 5.15 -6.95 -7.68
C LEU A 63 6.14 -7.65 -8.61
N VAL A 64 6.85 -6.91 -9.47
CA VAL A 64 7.90 -7.48 -10.33
C VAL A 64 8.94 -8.21 -9.50
N VAL A 65 9.49 -7.56 -8.45
CA VAL A 65 10.48 -8.19 -7.55
C VAL A 65 9.90 -9.41 -6.85
N ARG A 66 8.64 -9.36 -6.39
CA ARG A 66 7.97 -10.48 -5.74
C ARG A 66 7.87 -11.70 -6.64
N PHE A 67 7.50 -11.53 -7.90
CA PHE A 67 7.37 -12.64 -8.86
C PHE A 67 8.72 -13.11 -9.39
N SER A 68 9.76 -12.27 -9.36
CA SER A 68 11.11 -12.60 -9.82
C SER A 68 11.98 -13.23 -8.74
N THR A 69 11.57 -13.20 -7.45
CA THR A 69 12.35 -13.72 -6.32
C THR A 69 11.65 -14.86 -5.61
N ARG A 70 12.43 -15.80 -5.09
CA ARG A 70 11.87 -16.88 -4.26
C ARG A 70 11.44 -16.31 -2.91
N GLN A 71 10.24 -16.71 -2.49
CA GLN A 71 9.69 -16.33 -1.19
C GLN A 71 10.06 -17.40 -0.15
N PRO A 72 10.44 -17.04 1.09
CA PRO A 72 10.56 -17.99 2.18
C PRO A 72 9.24 -18.73 2.40
N PRO A 73 9.27 -20.04 2.67
CA PRO A 73 8.07 -20.78 3.03
C PRO A 73 7.50 -20.28 4.36
N LEU A 74 6.20 -20.42 4.54
CA LEU A 74 5.56 -20.23 5.83
C LEU A 74 5.96 -21.40 6.77
N PRO A 75 5.94 -21.20 8.11
CA PRO A 75 6.14 -22.28 9.07
C PRO A 75 5.18 -23.45 8.83
N GLU A 76 5.70 -24.68 8.88
CA GLU A 76 4.93 -25.90 8.59
C GLU A 76 3.83 -26.19 9.63
N ASP A 77 4.00 -25.70 10.85
CA ASP A 77 3.08 -25.86 11.98
C ASP A 77 1.93 -24.82 11.99
N LEU A 78 1.83 -23.98 10.95
CA LEU A 78 0.75 -22.98 10.85
C LEU A 78 -0.60 -23.66 10.54
N PRO A 79 -1.65 -23.35 11.33
CA PRO A 79 -3.01 -23.77 11.00
C PRO A 79 -3.45 -23.29 9.61
N GLY A 80 -4.16 -24.11 8.87
CA GLY A 80 -4.57 -23.81 7.48
C GLY A 80 -5.32 -22.48 7.33
N TRP A 81 -6.14 -22.11 8.32
CA TRP A 81 -6.84 -20.82 8.31
C TRP A 81 -5.89 -19.61 8.42
N GLN A 82 -4.78 -19.73 9.17
CA GLN A 82 -3.77 -18.65 9.24
C GLN A 82 -3.01 -18.51 7.92
N VAL A 83 -2.69 -19.64 7.25
CA VAL A 83 -2.09 -19.64 5.92
C VAL A 83 -3.01 -18.93 4.91
N LEU A 84 -4.32 -19.25 4.96
CA LEU A 84 -5.31 -18.60 4.09
C LEU A 84 -5.44 -17.12 4.39
N ALA A 85 -5.56 -16.74 5.66
CA ALA A 85 -5.64 -15.35 6.08
C ALA A 85 -4.42 -14.53 5.65
N ALA A 86 -3.20 -15.10 5.79
CA ALA A 86 -1.97 -14.47 5.32
C ALA A 86 -1.99 -14.24 3.80
N LYS A 87 -2.41 -15.23 3.00
CA LYS A 87 -2.51 -15.10 1.55
C LYS A 87 -3.53 -14.03 1.15
N LEU A 88 -4.73 -14.08 1.74
CA LEU A 88 -5.80 -13.14 1.44
C LEU A 88 -5.44 -11.71 1.83
N SER A 89 -4.82 -11.50 3.00
CA SER A 89 -4.38 -10.17 3.43
C SER A 89 -3.34 -9.57 2.47
N HIS A 90 -2.38 -10.36 1.99
CA HIS A 90 -1.41 -9.89 1.00
C HIS A 90 -2.07 -9.55 -0.34
N VAL A 91 -2.99 -10.39 -0.84
CA VAL A 91 -3.75 -10.09 -2.07
C VAL A 91 -4.54 -8.80 -1.91
N LEU A 92 -5.23 -8.63 -0.79
CA LEU A 92 -6.02 -7.42 -0.50
C LEU A 92 -5.14 -6.18 -0.39
N LEU A 93 -3.99 -6.25 0.30
CA LEU A 93 -3.03 -5.14 0.38
C LEU A 93 -2.54 -4.72 -1.00
N TYR A 94 -2.09 -5.67 -1.84
CA TYR A 94 -1.64 -5.34 -3.20
C TYR A 94 -2.76 -4.75 -4.05
N ALA A 95 -3.98 -5.32 -3.98
CA ALA A 95 -5.13 -4.80 -4.70
C ALA A 95 -5.46 -3.36 -4.29
N LEU A 96 -5.50 -3.07 -2.99
CA LEU A 96 -5.79 -1.74 -2.48
C LEU A 96 -4.68 -0.72 -2.81
N MET A 97 -3.41 -1.13 -2.75
CA MET A 97 -2.28 -0.27 -3.13
C MET A 97 -2.25 0.07 -4.62
N LEU A 98 -2.84 -0.76 -5.49
CA LEU A 98 -3.01 -0.47 -6.92
C LEU A 98 -4.26 0.35 -7.18
N VAL A 99 -5.39 -0.07 -6.62
CA VAL A 99 -6.71 0.51 -6.92
C VAL A 99 -6.85 1.91 -6.36
N LEU A 100 -6.40 2.18 -5.12
CA LEU A 100 -6.58 3.49 -4.49
C LEU A 100 -5.91 4.65 -5.23
N PRO A 101 -4.63 4.57 -5.65
CA PRO A 101 -4.03 5.65 -6.42
C PRO A 101 -4.69 5.85 -7.79
N LEU A 102 -5.09 4.76 -8.47
CA LEU A 102 -5.81 4.84 -9.74
C LEU A 102 -7.20 5.48 -9.56
N LEU A 103 -7.93 5.12 -8.51
CA LEU A 103 -9.18 5.77 -8.14
C LEU A 103 -8.99 7.26 -7.83
N GLY A 104 -7.93 7.61 -7.11
CA GLY A 104 -7.60 9.00 -6.80
C GLY A 104 -7.32 9.79 -8.07
N TRP A 105 -6.56 9.22 -9.01
CA TRP A 105 -6.28 9.83 -10.30
C TRP A 105 -7.57 10.01 -11.14
N ALA A 106 -8.36 8.95 -11.27
CA ALA A 106 -9.65 9.01 -11.98
C ALA A 106 -10.62 10.02 -11.34
N MET A 107 -10.64 10.10 -10.00
CA MET A 107 -11.46 11.04 -9.25
C MET A 107 -11.10 12.50 -9.57
N ILE A 108 -9.81 12.85 -9.54
CA ILE A 108 -9.35 14.22 -9.86
C ILE A 108 -9.61 14.54 -11.33
N SER A 109 -9.41 13.57 -12.26
CA SER A 109 -9.78 13.73 -13.66
C SER A 109 -11.28 14.01 -13.83
N ALA A 110 -12.14 13.27 -13.12
CA ALA A 110 -13.60 13.49 -13.15
C ALA A 110 -14.05 14.82 -12.51
N ALA A 111 -13.23 15.42 -11.65
CA ALA A 111 -13.43 16.79 -11.15
C ALA A 111 -13.11 17.86 -12.22
N GLY A 112 -12.37 17.51 -13.27
CA GLY A 112 -11.85 18.46 -14.26
C GLY A 112 -10.56 19.16 -13.81
N ASP A 113 -9.93 18.69 -12.74
CA ASP A 113 -8.71 19.25 -12.18
C ASP A 113 -7.46 18.54 -12.75
N PRO A 114 -6.35 19.27 -12.97
CA PRO A 114 -5.09 18.66 -13.38
C PRO A 114 -4.46 17.83 -12.25
N VAL A 115 -3.91 16.69 -12.60
CA VAL A 115 -3.12 15.86 -11.67
C VAL A 115 -1.64 16.21 -11.82
N MET A 116 -1.19 17.18 -11.03
CA MET A 116 0.19 17.64 -11.04
C MET A 116 1.07 16.74 -10.15
N LEU A 117 2.15 16.20 -10.72
CA LEU A 117 3.22 15.52 -9.97
C LEU A 117 4.27 16.50 -9.45
N SER A 118 4.51 17.56 -10.22
CA SER A 118 5.40 18.67 -9.89
C SER A 118 4.87 19.94 -10.56
N SER A 119 5.54 21.08 -10.35
CA SER A 119 5.19 22.33 -11.05
C SER A 119 5.23 22.24 -12.58
N SER A 120 5.88 21.22 -13.14
CA SER A 120 6.12 21.07 -14.58
C SER A 120 5.61 19.76 -15.18
N ILE A 121 5.11 18.83 -14.37
CA ILE A 121 4.69 17.50 -14.82
C ILE A 121 3.22 17.30 -14.47
N GLU A 122 2.39 17.29 -15.51
CA GLU A 122 0.96 16.98 -15.43
C GLU A 122 0.70 15.59 -16.00
N LEU A 123 -0.10 14.79 -15.28
CA LEU A 123 -0.57 13.51 -15.79
C LEU A 123 -1.82 13.70 -16.67
N PRO A 124 -1.94 12.93 -17.77
CA PRO A 124 -3.11 13.01 -18.63
C PRO A 124 -4.39 12.60 -17.85
N PRO A 125 -5.54 13.20 -18.13
CA PRO A 125 -6.79 12.82 -17.50
C PRO A 125 -7.18 11.40 -17.91
N LEU A 126 -7.65 10.59 -16.92
CA LEU A 126 -8.16 9.24 -17.17
C LEU A 126 -9.63 9.25 -17.61
N LEU A 127 -10.38 10.27 -17.20
CA LEU A 127 -11.82 10.40 -17.44
C LEU A 127 -12.15 11.84 -17.81
N SER A 128 -13.25 12.03 -18.56
CA SER A 128 -13.83 13.35 -18.78
C SER A 128 -14.48 13.89 -17.50
N ALA A 129 -14.53 15.23 -17.37
CA ALA A 129 -15.14 15.89 -16.23
C ALA A 129 -16.64 15.52 -16.11
N ASN A 130 -17.04 15.02 -14.94
CA ASN A 130 -18.40 14.61 -14.62
C ASN A 130 -18.62 14.59 -13.11
N ALA A 131 -19.51 15.44 -12.60
CA ALA A 131 -19.75 15.61 -11.18
C ALA A 131 -20.30 14.34 -10.49
N THR A 132 -21.15 13.57 -11.17
CA THR A 132 -21.71 12.33 -10.62
C THR A 132 -20.60 11.27 -10.48
N THR A 133 -19.76 11.10 -11.50
CA THR A 133 -18.62 10.20 -11.48
C THR A 133 -17.63 10.60 -10.38
N PHE A 134 -17.31 11.87 -10.26
CA PHE A 134 -16.48 12.39 -9.16
C PHE A 134 -17.04 12.01 -7.79
N ALA A 135 -18.34 12.23 -7.56
CA ALA A 135 -18.96 11.93 -6.26
C ALA A 135 -18.92 10.44 -5.91
N ILE A 136 -19.11 9.55 -6.90
CA ILE A 136 -19.03 8.10 -6.72
C ILE A 136 -17.60 7.68 -6.39
N LEU A 137 -16.62 8.13 -7.20
CA LEU A 137 -15.21 7.78 -7.02
C LEU A 137 -14.66 8.29 -5.68
N ARG A 138 -15.08 9.50 -5.26
CA ARG A 138 -14.70 10.07 -3.96
C ARG A 138 -15.18 9.20 -2.80
N LYS A 139 -16.45 8.74 -2.83
CA LYS A 139 -16.96 7.83 -1.81
C LYS A 139 -16.24 6.49 -1.83
N ALA A 140 -16.04 5.90 -3.01
CA ALA A 140 -15.32 4.64 -3.17
C ALA A 140 -13.89 4.74 -2.64
N HIS A 141 -13.15 5.80 -3.01
CA HIS A 141 -11.79 6.05 -2.50
C HIS A 141 -11.76 6.14 -0.97
N GLY A 142 -12.71 6.85 -0.37
CA GLY A 142 -12.81 6.97 1.09
C GLY A 142 -13.05 5.62 1.77
N TYR A 143 -14.03 4.83 1.32
CA TYR A 143 -14.31 3.51 1.91
C TYR A 143 -13.14 2.53 1.73
N LEU A 144 -12.52 2.50 0.56
CA LEU A 144 -11.36 1.64 0.32
C LEU A 144 -10.13 2.10 1.11
N ALA A 145 -9.97 3.40 1.39
CA ALA A 145 -8.92 3.91 2.26
C ALA A 145 -9.10 3.42 3.72
N TYR A 146 -10.33 3.39 4.25
CA TYR A 146 -10.61 2.78 5.55
C TYR A 146 -10.36 1.26 5.54
N LEU A 147 -10.70 0.58 4.45
CA LEU A 147 -10.41 -0.84 4.31
C LEU A 147 -8.89 -1.09 4.28
N LEU A 148 -8.12 -0.26 3.55
CA LEU A 148 -6.66 -0.33 3.57
C LEU A 148 -6.11 -0.11 4.99
N PHE A 149 -6.61 0.89 5.70
CA PHE A 149 -6.20 1.18 7.07
C PHE A 149 -6.40 -0.03 7.99
N LEU A 150 -7.61 -0.62 7.97
CA LEU A 150 -7.91 -1.81 8.75
C LEU A 150 -7.02 -3.00 8.36
N THR A 151 -6.80 -3.21 7.06
CA THR A 151 -5.96 -4.30 6.55
C THR A 151 -4.50 -4.12 6.99
N VAL A 152 -3.98 -2.90 6.98
CA VAL A 152 -2.63 -2.56 7.48
C VAL A 152 -2.52 -2.83 8.98
N LEU A 153 -3.52 -2.45 9.79
CA LEU A 153 -3.54 -2.73 11.22
C LEU A 153 -3.53 -4.23 11.51
N MET A 154 -4.34 -5.00 10.79
CA MET A 154 -4.40 -6.46 10.93
C MET A 154 -3.08 -7.12 10.49
N HIS A 155 -2.48 -6.64 9.40
CA HIS A 155 -1.18 -7.12 8.93
C HIS A 155 -0.06 -6.84 9.95
N LEU A 156 -0.03 -5.63 10.52
CA LEU A 156 0.91 -5.26 11.58
C LEU A 156 0.70 -6.12 12.83
N ALA A 157 -0.55 -6.28 13.28
CA ALA A 157 -0.88 -7.10 14.45
C ALA A 157 -0.42 -8.56 14.24
N ALA A 158 -0.66 -9.13 13.06
CA ALA A 158 -0.18 -10.46 12.71
C ALA A 158 1.35 -10.55 12.74
N ALA A 159 2.06 -9.57 12.16
CA ALA A 159 3.51 -9.53 12.17
C ALA A 159 4.08 -9.47 13.60
N LEU A 160 3.49 -8.64 14.47
CA LEU A 160 3.88 -8.56 15.88
C LEU A 160 3.57 -9.85 16.65
N PHE A 161 2.43 -10.48 16.38
CA PHE A 161 2.07 -11.78 16.96
C PHE A 161 3.10 -12.85 16.60
N HIS A 162 3.49 -12.94 15.32
CA HIS A 162 4.52 -13.87 14.85
C HIS A 162 5.90 -13.55 15.45
N GLY A 163 6.27 -12.26 15.58
CA GLY A 163 7.57 -11.84 16.09
C GLY A 163 7.72 -11.99 17.62
N TRP A 164 6.68 -11.66 18.40
CA TRP A 164 6.79 -11.59 19.87
C TRP A 164 6.18 -12.77 20.59
N ILE A 165 5.10 -13.34 20.08
CA ILE A 165 4.36 -14.42 20.74
C ILE A 165 4.77 -15.76 20.16
N ARG A 166 4.61 -15.98 18.84
CA ARG A 166 5.00 -17.26 18.21
C ARG A 166 6.50 -17.43 18.07
N ARG A 167 7.23 -16.36 17.77
CA ARG A 167 8.69 -16.35 17.58
C ARG A 167 9.13 -17.37 16.52
N ASP A 168 8.38 -17.47 15.42
CA ASP A 168 8.51 -18.48 14.37
C ASP A 168 9.35 -18.02 13.16
N GLY A 169 10.04 -16.87 13.25
CA GLY A 169 10.92 -16.35 12.23
C GLY A 169 10.23 -15.60 11.07
N VAL A 170 8.89 -15.57 11.03
CA VAL A 170 8.14 -14.88 9.95
C VAL A 170 8.49 -13.39 9.90
N LEU A 171 8.45 -12.68 11.03
CA LEU A 171 8.85 -11.26 11.09
C LEU A 171 10.34 -11.11 10.80
N GLU A 172 11.18 -11.96 11.35
CA GLU A 172 12.64 -11.90 11.18
C GLU A 172 13.05 -12.06 9.72
N SER A 173 12.35 -12.90 8.95
CA SER A 173 12.62 -13.11 7.53
C SER A 173 12.52 -11.82 6.70
N MET A 174 11.74 -10.83 7.16
CA MET A 174 11.55 -9.53 6.52
C MET A 174 12.44 -8.43 7.13
N VAL A 175 12.91 -8.60 8.39
CA VAL A 175 13.74 -7.60 9.09
C VAL A 175 15.22 -7.88 8.88
N ARG A 176 15.67 -9.14 9.09
CA ARG A 176 17.08 -9.51 9.05
C ARG A 176 17.51 -10.04 7.68
N GLY A 177 18.78 -9.79 7.33
CA GLY A 177 19.43 -10.42 6.18
C GLY A 177 19.88 -11.85 6.49
N LYS A 178 20.43 -12.52 5.49
CA LYS A 178 21.23 -13.74 5.73
C LYS A 178 22.41 -13.37 6.63
N ASP A 179 22.56 -14.08 7.72
CA ASP A 179 23.83 -14.22 8.39
C ASP A 179 24.70 -15.17 7.58
#